data_ccee8edaa9fe499e69b9a280f955f8d0
#
_entry.id   ccee8edaa9fe499e69b9a280f955f8d0
#
_cell.length_a   1.000
_cell.length_b   1.000
_cell.length_c   1.000
_cell.angle_alpha   90.00
_cell.angle_beta   90.00
_cell.angle_gamma   90.00
#
_symmetry.space_group_name_H-M   'P 1'
#
loop_
_entity.id
_entity.type
_entity.pdbx_description
1 polymer ?
#
loop_
_entity_poly.entity_id
_entity_poly.type
_entity_poly.pdbx_seq_one_letter_code
_entity_poly.pdbx_strand_id
1 'polypeptide(L)'
;MVGVTLTPTSAAAGEPEDVETVLVDGAVTRREPGERSVIGLDSISKAIIEQLQSDGRRAYARIATAVGLSEAAVRQRVARLIEAGVMQIVAVTNPLQLGFNRQAMIGIKVEGKLDPVVDALREMDEVSYLVIAAGSFDILVEVVCTDDDHLLELLNQEIRTLPGVRATESFVYLKLAKQTYQWGTR
;
A
#
# COMPACT_ATOMS: atom_id res chain seq x y z
N MET A 1 -49.90 -30.62 -35.33
CA MET A 1 -50.36 -30.05 -34.06
C MET A 1 -49.41 -30.58 -32.98
N VAL A 2 -48.31 -29.88 -32.74
CA VAL A 2 -47.42 -30.13 -31.61
C VAL A 2 -46.96 -28.77 -31.10
N GLY A 3 -47.41 -28.41 -29.91
CA GLY A 3 -47.08 -27.17 -29.24
C GLY A 3 -45.67 -27.26 -28.64
N VAL A 4 -44.83 -26.25 -28.88
CA VAL A 4 -43.56 -26.05 -28.20
C VAL A 4 -43.76 -24.99 -27.13
N THR A 5 -43.67 -25.40 -25.88
CA THR A 5 -43.67 -24.50 -24.72
C THR A 5 -42.24 -24.03 -24.49
N LEU A 6 -42.02 -22.73 -24.62
CA LEU A 6 -40.76 -22.10 -24.21
C LEU A 6 -40.81 -21.76 -22.72
N THR A 7 -39.98 -22.40 -21.95
CA THR A 7 -39.67 -22.02 -20.57
C THR A 7 -38.66 -20.86 -20.54
N PRO A 8 -38.82 -19.81 -19.73
CA PRO A 8 -37.82 -18.75 -19.61
C PRO A 8 -36.64 -19.23 -18.78
N THR A 9 -35.47 -19.08 -19.36
CA THR A 9 -34.18 -19.26 -18.67
C THR A 9 -34.00 -18.21 -17.61
N SER A 10 -33.91 -18.66 -16.36
CA SER A 10 -33.53 -17.86 -15.20
C SER A 10 -32.12 -17.31 -15.42
N ALA A 11 -32.00 -15.98 -15.40
CA ALA A 11 -30.71 -15.30 -15.31
C ALA A 11 -30.10 -15.59 -13.93
N ALA A 12 -28.92 -16.22 -13.93
CA ALA A 12 -28.11 -16.40 -12.75
C ALA A 12 -27.66 -15.03 -12.25
N ALA A 13 -28.07 -14.69 -11.04
CA ALA A 13 -27.51 -13.58 -10.28
C ALA A 13 -26.06 -13.92 -9.95
N GLY A 14 -25.12 -13.03 -10.34
CA GLY A 14 -23.71 -13.13 -9.97
C GLY A 14 -23.59 -13.12 -8.46
N GLU A 15 -22.82 -14.05 -7.95
CA GLU A 15 -22.42 -14.07 -6.54
C GLU A 15 -21.58 -12.81 -6.25
N PRO A 16 -21.77 -12.14 -5.10
CA PRO A 16 -20.94 -11.02 -4.71
C PRO A 16 -19.55 -11.55 -4.31
N GLU A 17 -18.52 -11.00 -4.95
CA GLU A 17 -17.12 -11.24 -4.65
C GLU A 17 -16.80 -11.01 -3.17
N ASP A 18 -16.03 -11.94 -2.63
CA ASP A 18 -15.30 -12.04 -1.38
C ASP A 18 -15.42 -10.88 -0.37
N VAL A 19 -16.42 -10.98 0.51
CA VAL A 19 -16.46 -10.21 1.74
C VAL A 19 -15.75 -11.00 2.83
N GLU A 20 -14.54 -10.59 3.18
CA GLU A 20 -13.79 -11.19 4.28
C GLU A 20 -14.51 -10.94 5.61
N THR A 21 -15.01 -12.01 6.25
CA THR A 21 -15.70 -11.96 7.52
C THR A 21 -14.71 -12.06 8.67
N VAL A 22 -14.56 -10.99 9.46
CA VAL A 22 -13.66 -10.96 10.63
C VAL A 22 -14.49 -10.97 11.91
N LEU A 23 -14.15 -11.86 12.85
CA LEU A 23 -14.75 -11.91 14.18
C LEU A 23 -14.02 -10.95 15.12
N VAL A 24 -14.74 -9.96 15.66
CA VAL A 24 -14.28 -9.07 16.72
C VAL A 24 -15.27 -9.15 17.87
N ASP A 25 -14.81 -9.54 19.05
CA ASP A 25 -15.62 -9.68 20.27
C ASP A 25 -16.92 -10.50 20.13
N GLY A 26 -16.89 -11.58 19.34
CA GLY A 26 -18.02 -12.49 19.17
C GLY A 26 -19.14 -11.96 18.25
N ALA A 27 -19.00 -10.79 17.65
CA ALA A 27 -19.93 -10.27 16.65
C ALA A 27 -19.36 -10.42 15.23
N VAL A 28 -20.19 -10.90 14.31
CA VAL A 28 -19.87 -10.97 12.88
C VAL A 28 -20.11 -9.59 12.27
N THR A 29 -19.04 -8.86 11.96
CA THR A 29 -19.14 -7.61 11.20
C THR A 29 -18.70 -7.83 9.76
N ARG A 30 -19.55 -7.41 8.81
CA ARG A 30 -19.21 -7.33 7.39
C ARG A 30 -18.31 -6.12 7.17
N ARG A 31 -17.13 -6.31 6.58
CA ARG A 31 -16.27 -5.21 6.13
C ARG A 31 -16.62 -4.84 4.70
N GLU A 32 -16.89 -3.57 4.47
CA GLU A 32 -16.92 -2.98 3.13
C GLU A 32 -15.49 -2.77 2.62
N PRO A 33 -15.20 -2.99 1.32
CA PRO A 33 -13.88 -2.70 0.73
C PRO A 33 -13.57 -1.20 0.88
N GLY A 34 -12.55 -0.86 1.68
CA GLY A 34 -12.11 0.53 1.90
C GLY A 34 -12.28 1.05 3.32
N GLU A 35 -12.93 0.34 4.23
CA GLU A 35 -13.04 0.75 5.62
C GLU A 35 -11.72 0.49 6.36
N ARG A 36 -10.93 1.55 6.58
CA ARG A 36 -9.75 1.50 7.44
C ARG A 36 -10.24 1.27 8.87
N SER A 37 -10.19 0.03 9.33
CA SER A 37 -10.34 -0.29 10.75
C SER A 37 -9.23 0.45 11.51
N VAL A 38 -9.58 1.54 12.17
CA VAL A 38 -8.69 2.14 13.17
C VAL A 38 -8.67 1.17 14.34
N ILE A 39 -7.74 0.23 14.33
CA ILE A 39 -7.49 -0.62 15.50
C ILE A 39 -7.07 0.33 16.61
N GLY A 40 -7.89 0.41 17.67
CA GLY A 40 -7.55 1.18 18.84
C GLY A 40 -6.25 0.60 19.45
N LEU A 41 -5.12 1.24 19.15
CA LEU A 41 -3.82 0.82 19.70
C LEU A 41 -3.76 1.16 21.18
N ASP A 42 -3.60 0.13 22.01
CA ASP A 42 -3.32 0.33 23.45
C ASP A 42 -1.92 0.94 23.64
N SER A 43 -1.68 1.51 24.82
CA SER A 43 -0.41 2.17 25.16
C SER A 43 0.81 1.24 25.02
N ILE A 44 0.61 -0.05 25.27
CA ILE A 44 1.68 -1.06 25.18
C ILE A 44 2.03 -1.31 23.72
N SER A 45 1.03 -1.45 22.84
CA SER A 45 1.26 -1.60 21.39
C SER A 45 1.94 -0.37 20.79
N LYS A 46 1.53 0.82 21.20
CA LYS A 46 2.21 2.09 20.84
C LYS A 46 3.68 2.08 21.25
N ALA A 47 3.97 1.73 22.51
CA ALA A 47 5.34 1.64 23.02
C ALA A 47 6.18 0.60 22.27
N ILE A 48 5.62 -0.55 21.87
CA ILE A 48 6.29 -1.56 21.05
C ILE A 48 6.62 -0.98 19.65
N ILE A 49 5.67 -0.30 19.02
CA ILE A 49 5.87 0.34 17.71
C ILE A 49 7.02 1.36 17.77
N GLU A 50 7.04 2.23 18.77
CA GLU A 50 8.09 3.25 18.95
C GLU A 50 9.49 2.63 19.14
N GLN A 51 9.57 1.52 19.88
CA GLN A 51 10.82 0.76 20.03
C GLN A 51 11.31 0.22 18.68
N LEU A 52 10.40 -0.29 17.85
CA LEU A 52 10.73 -0.84 16.53
C LEU A 52 10.93 0.24 15.47
N GLN A 53 10.27 1.40 15.57
CA GLN A 53 10.57 2.57 14.74
C GLN A 53 11.99 3.12 14.99
N SER A 54 12.45 3.02 16.24
CA SER A 54 13.82 3.43 16.62
C SER A 54 14.87 2.42 16.14
N ASP A 55 14.58 1.13 16.27
CA ASP A 55 15.45 0.04 15.86
C ASP A 55 14.60 -1.19 15.47
N GLY A 56 14.37 -1.36 14.17
CA GLY A 56 13.56 -2.49 13.62
C GLY A 56 14.16 -3.87 13.89
N ARG A 57 15.41 -3.94 14.38
CA ARG A 57 16.10 -5.20 14.75
C ARG A 57 16.18 -5.40 16.27
N ARG A 58 15.54 -4.53 17.07
CA ARG A 58 15.56 -4.63 18.53
C ARG A 58 15.04 -5.98 19.01
N ALA A 59 15.83 -6.68 19.84
CA ALA A 59 15.44 -7.98 20.38
C ALA A 59 14.15 -7.88 21.18
N TYR A 60 13.19 -8.77 20.96
CA TYR A 60 11.90 -8.77 21.65
C TYR A 60 12.04 -8.91 23.17
N ALA A 61 13.06 -9.60 23.66
CA ALA A 61 13.39 -9.65 25.09
C ALA A 61 13.68 -8.26 25.69
N ARG A 62 14.37 -7.37 24.96
CA ARG A 62 14.62 -5.99 25.40
C ARG A 62 13.35 -5.15 25.37
N ILE A 63 12.52 -5.32 24.33
CA ILE A 63 11.22 -4.65 24.24
C ILE A 63 10.35 -5.10 25.43
N ALA A 64 10.29 -6.41 25.70
CA ALA A 64 9.53 -7.00 26.80
C ALA A 64 9.87 -6.38 28.15
N THR A 65 11.18 -6.23 28.45
CA THR A 65 11.64 -5.53 29.65
C THR A 65 11.17 -4.07 29.71
N ALA A 66 11.23 -3.36 28.58
CA ALA A 66 10.86 -1.95 28.53
C ALA A 66 9.34 -1.71 28.69
N VAL A 67 8.49 -2.65 28.23
CA VAL A 67 7.02 -2.52 28.28
C VAL A 67 6.37 -3.36 29.39
N GLY A 68 7.15 -4.07 30.21
CA GLY A 68 6.64 -4.88 31.34
C GLY A 68 5.89 -6.15 30.92
N LEU A 69 6.27 -6.78 29.81
CA LEU A 69 5.67 -8.00 29.29
C LEU A 69 6.69 -9.16 29.21
N SER A 70 6.18 -10.37 28.92
CA SER A 70 7.03 -11.48 28.49
C SER A 70 7.42 -11.31 27.00
N GLU A 71 8.54 -11.91 26.59
CA GLU A 71 8.98 -11.94 25.19
C GLU A 71 7.91 -12.57 24.28
N ALA A 72 7.27 -13.65 24.74
CA ALA A 72 6.21 -14.32 24.01
C ALA A 72 5.00 -13.39 23.76
N ALA A 73 4.62 -12.59 24.75
CA ALA A 73 3.54 -11.62 24.63
C ALA A 73 3.90 -10.48 23.64
N VAL A 74 5.15 -9.99 23.65
CA VAL A 74 5.62 -9.02 22.67
C VAL A 74 5.58 -9.60 21.26
N ARG A 75 6.10 -10.83 21.07
CA ARG A 75 6.07 -11.52 19.76
C ARG A 75 4.67 -11.66 19.21
N GLN A 76 3.71 -12.05 20.02
CA GLN A 76 2.31 -12.18 19.62
C GLN A 76 1.69 -10.84 19.24
N ARG A 77 1.99 -9.76 19.98
CA ARG A 77 1.49 -8.41 19.66
C ARG A 77 2.08 -7.88 18.36
N VAL A 78 3.39 -8.06 18.14
CA VAL A 78 4.05 -7.67 16.88
C VAL A 78 3.43 -8.42 15.70
N ALA A 79 3.22 -9.73 15.81
CA ALA A 79 2.58 -10.51 14.75
C ALA A 79 1.19 -9.94 14.40
N ARG A 80 0.34 -9.68 15.41
CA ARG A 80 -0.99 -9.07 15.19
C ARG A 80 -0.93 -7.70 14.54
N LEU A 81 0.05 -6.85 14.90
CA LEU A 81 0.22 -5.53 14.31
C LEU A 81 0.62 -5.63 12.83
N ILE A 82 1.42 -6.63 12.48
CA ILE A 82 1.83 -6.89 11.08
C ILE A 82 0.64 -7.47 10.29
N GLU A 83 -0.05 -8.49 10.79
CA GLU A 83 -1.22 -9.10 10.18
C GLU A 83 -2.35 -8.08 9.94
N ALA A 84 -2.50 -7.14 10.86
CA ALA A 84 -3.49 -6.07 10.76
C ALA A 84 -3.06 -4.90 9.84
N GLY A 85 -1.87 -4.96 9.22
CA GLY A 85 -1.35 -3.92 8.34
C GLY A 85 -0.98 -2.61 9.04
N VAL A 86 -0.90 -2.61 10.39
CA VAL A 86 -0.54 -1.42 11.18
C VAL A 86 0.96 -1.13 11.06
N MET A 87 1.77 -2.17 10.89
CA MET A 87 3.23 -2.08 10.88
C MET A 87 3.83 -3.10 9.92
N GLN A 88 4.97 -2.73 9.32
CA GLN A 88 5.85 -3.63 8.58
C GLN A 88 7.27 -3.48 9.10
N ILE A 89 8.04 -4.57 9.09
CA ILE A 89 9.48 -4.55 9.38
C ILE A 89 10.21 -4.87 8.09
N VAL A 90 10.87 -3.88 7.53
CA VAL A 90 11.56 -3.96 6.24
C VAL A 90 12.97 -3.40 6.34
N ALA A 91 13.85 -3.84 5.45
CA ALA A 91 15.14 -3.21 5.25
C ALA A 91 14.93 -1.99 4.34
N VAL A 92 15.18 -0.80 4.86
CA VAL A 92 15.22 0.42 4.04
C VAL A 92 16.58 0.55 3.42
N THR A 93 16.65 0.60 2.10
CA THR A 93 17.89 0.73 1.33
C THR A 93 17.94 2.08 0.62
N ASN A 94 19.13 2.50 0.23
CA ASN A 94 19.31 3.65 -0.66
C ASN A 94 19.39 3.14 -2.11
N PRO A 95 18.41 3.42 -2.98
CA PRO A 95 18.41 2.94 -4.35
C PRO A 95 19.68 3.28 -5.12
N LEU A 96 20.24 4.46 -4.90
CA LEU A 96 21.49 4.91 -5.55
C LEU A 96 22.70 4.00 -5.23
N GLN A 97 22.70 3.32 -4.08
CA GLN A 97 23.75 2.35 -3.70
C GLN A 97 23.52 0.96 -4.28
N LEU A 98 22.32 0.71 -4.84
CA LEU A 98 21.93 -0.56 -5.45
C LEU A 98 21.93 -0.52 -6.99
N GLY A 99 22.46 0.57 -7.58
CA GLY A 99 22.57 0.69 -9.04
C GLY A 99 21.40 1.40 -9.71
N PHE A 100 20.41 1.90 -8.94
CA PHE A 100 19.35 2.74 -9.46
C PHE A 100 19.80 4.20 -9.39
N ASN A 101 20.12 4.80 -10.53
CA ASN A 101 20.71 6.14 -10.58
C ASN A 101 19.66 7.25 -10.75
N ARG A 102 18.39 6.90 -10.94
CA ARG A 102 17.29 7.85 -11.10
C ARG A 102 16.14 7.51 -10.17
N GLN A 103 15.67 8.54 -9.50
CA GLN A 103 14.47 8.51 -8.68
C GLN A 103 13.67 9.77 -9.02
N ALA A 104 12.37 9.62 -9.22
CA ALA A 104 11.49 10.72 -9.57
C ALA A 104 10.11 10.56 -8.94
N MET A 105 9.48 11.69 -8.59
CA MET A 105 8.03 11.75 -8.39
C MET A 105 7.37 12.12 -9.71
N ILE A 106 6.34 11.41 -10.11
CA ILE A 106 5.56 11.68 -11.31
C ILE A 106 4.14 12.02 -10.88
N GLY A 107 3.72 13.25 -11.19
CA GLY A 107 2.33 13.67 -11.08
C GLY A 107 1.56 13.30 -12.33
N ILE A 108 0.44 12.62 -12.17
CA ILE A 108 -0.39 12.12 -13.27
C ILE A 108 -1.78 12.73 -13.18
N LYS A 109 -2.27 13.27 -14.32
CA LYS A 109 -3.66 13.69 -14.49
C LYS A 109 -4.40 12.63 -15.26
N VAL A 110 -5.54 12.21 -14.71
CA VAL A 110 -6.38 11.16 -15.29
C VAL A 110 -7.69 11.75 -15.80
N GLU A 111 -8.14 11.26 -16.93
CA GLU A 111 -9.48 11.52 -17.47
C GLU A 111 -10.34 10.26 -17.33
N GLY A 112 -11.47 10.40 -16.62
CA GLY A 112 -12.39 9.29 -16.37
C GLY A 112 -12.15 8.61 -15.03
N LYS A 113 -12.11 7.27 -15.02
CA LYS A 113 -11.95 6.47 -13.79
C LYS A 113 -10.48 6.33 -13.40
N LEU A 114 -10.18 6.50 -12.12
CA LEU A 114 -8.84 6.36 -11.56
C LEU A 114 -8.39 4.89 -11.44
N ASP A 115 -9.31 4.00 -11.04
CA ASP A 115 -8.97 2.62 -10.66
C ASP A 115 -8.17 1.86 -11.73
N PRO A 116 -8.53 1.89 -13.04
CA PRO A 116 -7.75 1.17 -14.04
C PRO A 116 -6.30 1.66 -14.18
N VAL A 117 -6.08 2.98 -14.00
CA VAL A 117 -4.75 3.57 -14.06
C VAL A 117 -3.96 3.21 -12.79
N VAL A 118 -4.59 3.27 -11.63
CA VAL A 118 -3.99 2.89 -10.33
C VAL A 118 -3.59 1.42 -10.33
N ASP A 119 -4.45 0.54 -10.83
CA ASP A 119 -4.15 -0.90 -10.87
C ASP A 119 -2.98 -1.20 -11.81
N ALA A 120 -2.93 -0.58 -12.99
CA ALA A 120 -1.82 -0.74 -13.91
C ALA A 120 -0.49 -0.22 -13.33
N LEU A 121 -0.50 0.95 -12.68
CA LEU A 121 0.69 1.51 -12.04
C LEU A 121 1.18 0.67 -10.85
N ARG A 122 0.27 0.02 -10.13
CA ARG A 122 0.61 -0.84 -8.97
C ARG A 122 1.40 -2.08 -9.38
N GLU A 123 1.20 -2.58 -10.59
CA GLU A 123 1.87 -3.77 -11.12
C GLU A 123 3.26 -3.47 -11.71
N MET A 124 3.67 -2.20 -11.82
CA MET A 124 4.99 -1.81 -12.33
C MET A 124 6.05 -1.94 -11.24
N ASP A 125 7.12 -2.68 -11.51
CA ASP A 125 8.22 -2.93 -10.57
C ASP A 125 8.98 -1.64 -10.21
N GLU A 126 9.03 -0.66 -11.11
CA GLU A 126 9.67 0.63 -10.93
C GLU A 126 8.91 1.52 -9.93
N VAL A 127 7.62 1.28 -9.71
CA VAL A 127 6.78 2.08 -8.81
C VAL A 127 7.01 1.67 -7.35
N SER A 128 7.71 2.50 -6.62
CA SER A 128 8.01 2.28 -5.20
C SER A 128 6.96 2.87 -4.25
N TYR A 129 6.20 3.86 -4.70
CA TYR A 129 5.15 4.53 -3.92
C TYR A 129 4.07 5.07 -4.85
N LEU A 130 2.80 4.86 -4.48
CA LEU A 130 1.65 5.31 -5.25
C LEU A 130 0.59 5.85 -4.31
N VAL A 131 0.08 7.05 -4.58
CA VAL A 131 -1.03 7.63 -3.84
C VAL A 131 -2.01 8.32 -4.78
N ILE A 132 -3.29 8.19 -4.47
CA ILE A 132 -4.36 9.01 -5.04
C ILE A 132 -4.38 10.32 -4.26
N ALA A 133 -4.32 11.44 -4.96
CA ALA A 133 -4.21 12.76 -4.38
C ALA A 133 -5.41 13.65 -4.76
N ALA A 134 -5.66 14.66 -3.95
CA ALA A 134 -6.58 15.74 -4.28
C ALA A 134 -5.77 17.01 -4.53
N GLY A 135 -5.77 17.53 -5.76
CA GLY A 135 -5.00 18.72 -6.12
C GLY A 135 -4.76 18.84 -7.61
N SER A 136 -3.58 19.36 -7.99
CA SER A 136 -3.21 19.55 -9.39
C SER A 136 -3.00 18.23 -10.15
N PHE A 137 -2.73 17.16 -9.44
CA PHE A 137 -2.61 15.79 -9.96
C PHE A 137 -3.58 14.89 -9.24
N ASP A 138 -4.08 13.88 -9.95
CA ASP A 138 -4.98 12.87 -9.41
C ASP A 138 -4.21 11.72 -8.75
N ILE A 139 -3.03 11.42 -9.30
CA ILE A 139 -2.13 10.36 -8.81
C ILE A 139 -0.72 10.93 -8.69
N LEU A 140 -0.01 10.54 -7.64
CA LEU A 140 1.43 10.74 -7.49
C LEU A 140 2.09 9.38 -7.35
N VAL A 141 3.10 9.12 -8.19
CA VAL A 141 3.92 7.90 -8.11
C VAL A 141 5.38 8.24 -7.95
N GLU A 142 6.06 7.55 -7.05
CA GLU A 142 7.51 7.57 -6.96
C GLU A 142 8.08 6.37 -7.72
N VAL A 143 9.01 6.64 -8.63
CA VAL A 143 9.65 5.62 -9.45
C VAL A 143 11.15 5.59 -9.22
N VAL A 144 11.73 4.38 -9.39
CA VAL A 144 13.15 4.12 -9.24
C VAL A 144 13.65 3.44 -10.52
N CYS A 145 14.57 4.09 -11.24
CA CYS A 145 15.08 3.65 -12.53
C CYS A 145 16.62 3.54 -12.52
N THR A 146 17.17 2.71 -13.39
CA THR A 146 18.62 2.52 -13.50
C THR A 146 19.34 3.77 -14.01
N ASP A 147 18.75 4.47 -14.98
CA ASP A 147 19.33 5.63 -15.65
C ASP A 147 18.24 6.53 -16.30
N ASP A 148 18.67 7.52 -17.07
CA ASP A 148 17.77 8.46 -17.77
C ASP A 148 17.01 7.79 -18.91
N ASP A 149 17.63 6.85 -19.62
CA ASP A 149 16.99 6.14 -20.74
C ASP A 149 15.86 5.25 -20.22
N HIS A 150 16.08 4.53 -19.12
CA HIS A 150 15.04 3.74 -18.45
C HIS A 150 13.88 4.62 -17.96
N LEU A 151 14.17 5.78 -17.35
CA LEU A 151 13.11 6.72 -16.93
C LEU A 151 12.33 7.26 -18.13
N LEU A 152 13.00 7.56 -19.24
CA LEU A 152 12.37 8.02 -20.47
C LEU A 152 11.47 6.94 -21.08
N GLU A 153 11.92 5.69 -21.09
CA GLU A 153 11.15 4.54 -21.58
C GLU A 153 9.90 4.32 -20.74
N LEU A 154 10.04 4.23 -19.42
CA LEU A 154 8.92 4.11 -18.46
C LEU A 154 7.88 5.21 -18.66
N LEU A 155 8.32 6.46 -18.80
CA LEU A 155 7.41 7.60 -19.00
C LEU A 155 6.68 7.52 -20.34
N ASN A 156 7.38 7.23 -21.43
CA ASN A 156 6.82 7.36 -22.78
C ASN A 156 6.10 6.11 -23.26
N GLN A 157 6.58 4.93 -22.85
CA GLN A 157 6.08 3.66 -23.35
C GLN A 157 5.09 2.97 -22.42
N GLU A 158 5.19 3.26 -21.13
CA GLU A 158 4.36 2.61 -20.14
C GLU A 158 3.35 3.58 -19.50
N ILE A 159 3.81 4.61 -18.78
CA ILE A 159 2.89 5.47 -18.02
C ILE A 159 1.98 6.31 -18.93
N ARG A 160 2.56 6.98 -19.94
CA ARG A 160 1.79 7.87 -20.82
C ARG A 160 0.86 7.15 -21.78
N THR A 161 1.09 5.87 -22.01
CA THR A 161 0.27 5.02 -22.89
C THR A 161 -0.90 4.38 -22.15
N LEU A 162 -0.94 4.45 -20.83
CA LEU A 162 -2.08 3.92 -20.06
C LEU A 162 -3.37 4.64 -20.45
N PRO A 163 -4.43 3.87 -20.77
CA PRO A 163 -5.74 4.45 -21.06
C PRO A 163 -6.24 5.30 -19.88
N GLY A 164 -6.61 6.55 -20.14
CA GLY A 164 -7.07 7.50 -19.13
C GLY A 164 -5.98 8.44 -18.62
N VAL A 165 -4.69 8.20 -18.88
CA VAL A 165 -3.64 9.17 -18.59
C VAL A 165 -3.71 10.32 -19.58
N ARG A 166 -3.96 11.54 -19.08
CA ARG A 166 -4.08 12.77 -19.87
C ARG A 166 -2.78 13.56 -19.93
N ALA A 167 -2.09 13.67 -18.80
CA ALA A 167 -0.85 14.43 -18.69
C ALA A 167 0.00 13.91 -17.54
N THR A 168 1.32 14.07 -17.68
CA THR A 168 2.30 13.74 -16.64
C THR A 168 3.26 14.90 -16.43
N GLU A 169 3.70 15.10 -15.20
CA GLU A 169 4.79 15.99 -14.84
C GLU A 169 5.79 15.23 -13.96
N SER A 170 7.08 15.30 -14.30
CA SER A 170 8.12 14.54 -13.60
C SER A 170 9.00 15.46 -12.78
N PHE A 171 9.23 15.11 -11.53
CA PHE A 171 10.12 15.78 -10.58
C PHE A 171 11.30 14.86 -10.29
N VAL A 172 12.37 14.99 -11.05
CA VAL A 172 13.57 14.18 -10.86
C VAL A 172 14.29 14.61 -9.59
N TYR A 173 14.62 13.65 -8.73
CA TYR A 173 15.31 13.95 -7.48
C TYR A 173 16.79 14.24 -7.73
N LEU A 174 17.22 15.44 -7.41
CA LEU A 174 18.62 15.83 -7.48
C LEU A 174 19.39 15.39 -6.23
N LYS A 175 18.72 15.42 -5.08
CA LYS A 175 19.32 15.05 -3.79
C LYS A 175 18.21 14.74 -2.78
N LEU A 176 18.28 13.57 -2.16
CA LEU A 176 17.50 13.26 -0.97
C LEU A 176 18.10 13.98 0.23
N ALA A 177 17.43 15.02 0.72
CA ALA A 177 17.93 15.84 1.83
C ALA A 177 17.57 15.25 3.21
N LYS A 178 16.42 14.59 3.30
CA LYS A 178 15.93 13.95 4.53
C LYS A 178 14.93 12.85 4.22
N GLN A 179 15.11 11.71 4.84
CA GLN A 179 14.13 10.63 4.90
C GLN A 179 14.12 10.05 6.31
N THR A 180 12.95 9.86 6.90
CA THR A 180 12.79 9.27 8.23
C THR A 180 11.46 8.53 8.31
N TYR A 181 11.45 7.44 9.08
CA TYR A 181 10.28 6.61 9.34
C TYR A 181 9.90 6.60 10.84
N GLN A 182 10.46 7.55 11.61
CA GLN A 182 10.26 7.69 13.06
C GLN A 182 9.36 8.89 13.34
N TRP A 183 8.05 8.74 13.21
CA TRP A 183 7.06 9.78 13.53
C TRP A 183 6.32 9.54 14.86
N GLY A 184 6.68 8.48 15.60
CA GLY A 184 6.07 8.13 16.88
C GLY A 184 4.65 7.55 16.71
N THR A 185 3.89 7.59 17.80
CA THR A 185 2.48 7.19 17.89
C THR A 185 1.68 8.29 18.59
N ARG A 186 0.39 8.45 18.23
CA ARG A 186 -0.52 9.43 18.85
C ARG A 186 -1.74 8.76 19.45
#